data_f064d024e546f6cb79dbb7d8a4108e0d
#
_entry.id   f064d024e546f6cb79dbb7d8a4108e0d
#
_cell.length_a   1.000
_cell.length_b   1.000
_cell.length_c   1.000
_cell.angle_alpha   90.00
_cell.angle_beta   90.00
_cell.angle_gamma   90.00
#
_symmetry.space_group_name_H-M   'P 1'
#
loop_
_entity.id
_entity.type
_entity.pdbx_description
1 polymer ?
#
loop_
_entity_poly.entity_id
_entity_poly.type
_entity_poly.pdbx_seq_one_letter_code
_entity_poly.pdbx_strand_id
1 'polypeptide(L)'
;APSIAAPSEVRFYFPRYGALCMAENATHKLHNLRTLRGALVRDPHGWAGYLTEAIDTFVDRADVVFASHHWPTWGKDRIVEFLSLQRDLYSYLHDQTLRQLNQGFTGIEIAEDFAMPPALDKAWHAHGYYGSVSHNVKAVYQRYMGWFDGNPGRLWQHPPEAAAPRYVAAMGGIDKVVEIAQQAFDEGDFRWAATLLDHAIFTDENHDGARQLYADTLEQLAYGSETATWRNFFLAGATELRDGNFGTPTQTASTSMAAQLTPEQMFDVLAISVNGPRAWDLDIAIDITFLDTATNYRITVRNGVLVYRKVPANAGTAQATVQLATKVRLLTLAAGDNASPGLEITGDAGVL
;
A
#
# COMPACT_ATOMS: atom_id res chain seq x y z
N ALA A 1 3.01 16.74 -14.81
CA ALA A 1 4.01 16.53 -13.76
C ALA A 1 3.83 15.12 -13.21
N PRO A 2 4.90 14.38 -12.88
CA PRO A 2 4.76 13.11 -12.20
C PRO A 2 4.09 13.36 -10.86
N SER A 3 3.13 12.51 -10.51
CA SER A 3 2.29 12.65 -9.36
C SER A 3 2.86 11.92 -8.15
N ILE A 4 2.42 12.32 -6.97
CA ILE A 4 2.83 11.71 -5.72
C ILE A 4 1.72 10.85 -5.11
N ALA A 5 0.47 11.23 -5.25
CA ALA A 5 -0.65 10.41 -4.76
C ALA A 5 -0.95 9.23 -5.70
N ALA A 6 -0.75 9.41 -7.00
CA ALA A 6 -0.83 8.37 -8.03
C ALA A 6 0.20 8.65 -9.14
N PRO A 7 0.72 7.63 -9.87
CA PRO A 7 1.77 7.83 -10.89
C PRO A 7 1.39 8.81 -12.02
N SER A 8 0.12 9.14 -12.17
CA SER A 8 -0.41 9.96 -13.25
C SER A 8 -1.30 11.10 -12.75
N GLU A 9 -1.13 11.57 -11.53
CA GLU A 9 -1.94 12.68 -11.01
C GLU A 9 -1.65 13.97 -11.78
N VAL A 10 -2.68 14.73 -12.11
CA VAL A 10 -2.60 15.93 -12.93
C VAL A 10 -3.25 17.10 -12.22
N ARG A 11 -2.59 18.24 -12.25
CA ARG A 11 -3.13 19.52 -11.83
C ARG A 11 -3.77 20.21 -13.02
N PHE A 12 -4.90 20.90 -12.79
CA PHE A 12 -5.61 21.63 -13.85
C PHE A 12 -5.79 23.09 -13.44
N TYR A 13 -5.43 24.00 -14.34
CA TYR A 13 -5.77 25.41 -14.21
C TYR A 13 -6.84 25.78 -15.22
N PHE A 14 -7.90 26.46 -14.76
CA PHE A 14 -9.02 26.91 -15.57
C PHE A 14 -8.96 28.46 -15.70
N PRO A 15 -8.33 29.00 -16.77
CA PRO A 15 -8.05 30.45 -16.88
C PRO A 15 -9.31 31.32 -16.81
N ARG A 16 -10.43 30.86 -17.39
CA ARG A 16 -11.71 31.59 -17.37
C ARG A 16 -12.25 31.85 -15.98
N TYR A 17 -11.91 30.98 -15.02
CA TYR A 17 -12.46 31.01 -13.67
C TYR A 17 -11.41 31.37 -12.61
N GLY A 18 -10.17 31.62 -13.02
CA GLY A 18 -9.07 31.77 -12.06
C GLY A 18 -8.95 30.57 -11.10
N ALA A 19 -9.33 29.36 -11.55
CA ALA A 19 -9.48 28.20 -10.67
C ALA A 19 -8.35 27.20 -10.89
N LEU A 20 -7.66 26.82 -9.80
CA LEU A 20 -6.61 25.81 -9.77
C LEU A 20 -7.12 24.56 -9.05
N CYS A 21 -7.19 23.45 -9.79
CA CYS A 21 -7.41 22.12 -9.23
C CYS A 21 -6.07 21.48 -8.86
N MET A 22 -5.88 21.18 -7.59
CA MET A 22 -4.66 20.54 -7.08
C MET A 22 -4.81 19.02 -6.96
N ALA A 23 -5.91 18.45 -7.40
CA ALA A 23 -6.24 17.03 -7.25
C ALA A 23 -6.03 16.57 -5.80
N GLU A 24 -5.06 15.69 -5.51
CA GLU A 24 -4.69 15.31 -4.15
C GLU A 24 -3.34 15.90 -3.69
N ASN A 25 -2.66 16.68 -4.54
CA ASN A 25 -1.37 17.29 -4.18
C ASN A 25 -1.49 18.35 -3.08
N ALA A 26 -2.65 18.99 -2.93
CA ALA A 26 -2.95 19.88 -1.82
C ALA A 26 -4.39 19.67 -1.37
N THR A 27 -4.57 19.13 -0.18
CA THR A 27 -5.85 18.94 0.48
C THR A 27 -5.75 19.46 1.91
N HIS A 28 -6.87 19.85 2.51
CA HIS A 28 -6.90 20.37 3.88
C HIS A 28 -6.75 19.26 4.92
N LYS A 29 -5.68 18.46 4.80
CA LYS A 29 -5.30 17.37 5.70
C LYS A 29 -3.83 17.01 5.52
N LEU A 30 -3.22 16.42 6.53
CA LEU A 30 -1.98 15.67 6.37
C LEU A 30 -2.31 14.36 5.63
N HIS A 31 -1.91 14.27 4.38
CA HIS A 31 -2.11 13.05 3.60
C HIS A 31 -1.05 12.01 4.00
N ASN A 32 -1.43 10.72 4.04
CA ASN A 32 -0.45 9.68 4.30
C ASN A 32 0.55 9.54 3.15
N LEU A 33 1.81 9.28 3.50
CA LEU A 33 2.87 8.98 2.55
C LEU A 33 2.88 7.50 2.13
N ARG A 34 2.24 6.63 2.92
CA ARG A 34 2.06 5.23 2.61
C ARG A 34 0.63 4.81 2.90
N THR A 35 -0.06 4.31 1.89
CA THR A 35 -1.37 3.71 2.10
C THR A 35 -1.20 2.26 2.54
N LEU A 36 -1.87 1.86 3.63
CA LEU A 36 -1.79 0.52 4.24
C LEU A 36 -2.55 -0.53 3.42
N ARG A 37 -2.22 -0.66 2.15
CA ARG A 37 -2.76 -1.67 1.22
C ARG A 37 -1.73 -2.12 0.18
N GLY A 38 -0.44 -2.05 0.51
CA GLY A 38 0.64 -2.48 -0.37
C GLY A 38 1.12 -1.44 -1.40
N ALA A 39 0.71 -0.17 -1.28
CA ALA A 39 1.19 0.90 -2.15
C ALA A 39 2.67 1.24 -1.86
N LEU A 40 3.39 1.67 -2.89
CA LEU A 40 4.73 2.23 -2.72
C LEU A 40 4.68 3.49 -1.85
N VAL A 41 5.75 3.71 -1.09
CA VAL A 41 5.89 4.94 -0.30
C VAL A 41 6.05 6.14 -1.22
N ARG A 42 5.19 7.14 -1.04
CA ARG A 42 5.23 8.40 -1.78
C ARG A 42 6.48 9.20 -1.46
N ASP A 43 6.87 10.08 -2.37
CA ASP A 43 8.04 10.94 -2.21
C ASP A 43 7.67 12.30 -1.61
N PRO A 44 7.88 12.54 -0.31
CA PRO A 44 7.54 13.82 0.31
C PRO A 44 8.42 14.97 -0.17
N HIS A 45 9.68 14.71 -0.54
CA HIS A 45 10.56 15.72 -1.12
C HIS A 45 10.05 16.19 -2.49
N GLY A 46 9.76 15.25 -3.37
CA GLY A 46 9.12 15.55 -4.65
C GLY A 46 7.76 16.25 -4.48
N TRP A 47 6.97 15.86 -3.45
CA TRP A 47 5.69 16.51 -3.14
C TRP A 47 5.85 17.99 -2.84
N ALA A 48 6.79 18.33 -1.97
CA ALA A 48 7.11 19.73 -1.66
C ALA A 48 7.57 20.50 -2.91
N GLY A 49 8.36 19.87 -3.78
CA GLY A 49 8.77 20.45 -5.06
C GLY A 49 7.59 20.78 -5.98
N TYR A 50 6.60 19.88 -6.07
CA TYR A 50 5.40 20.13 -6.90
C TYR A 50 4.48 21.21 -6.33
N LEU A 51 4.43 21.36 -5.01
CA LEU A 51 3.72 22.48 -4.38
C LEU A 51 4.41 23.80 -4.66
N THR A 52 5.74 23.84 -4.62
CA THR A 52 6.54 25.01 -5.02
C THR A 52 6.25 25.39 -6.48
N GLU A 53 6.32 24.42 -7.38
CA GLU A 53 6.01 24.63 -8.81
C GLU A 53 4.59 25.16 -9.02
N ALA A 54 3.62 24.66 -8.24
CA ALA A 54 2.25 25.15 -8.34
C ALA A 54 2.10 26.59 -7.87
N ILE A 55 2.78 26.97 -6.78
CA ILE A 55 2.82 28.35 -6.28
C ILE A 55 3.41 29.26 -7.36
N ASP A 56 4.59 28.95 -7.84
CA ASP A 56 5.32 29.80 -8.80
C ASP A 56 4.60 29.94 -10.15
N THR A 57 3.88 28.90 -10.57
CA THR A 57 3.24 28.87 -11.89
C THR A 57 1.85 29.49 -11.88
N PHE A 58 1.04 29.26 -10.84
CA PHE A 58 -0.41 29.49 -10.93
C PHE A 58 -0.95 30.53 -9.96
N VAL A 59 -0.32 30.74 -8.79
CA VAL A 59 -0.94 31.53 -7.71
C VAL A 59 -1.22 32.97 -8.11
N ASP A 60 -0.37 33.60 -8.94
CA ASP A 60 -0.59 34.97 -9.41
C ASP A 60 -1.87 35.14 -10.25
N ARG A 61 -2.40 34.02 -10.78
CA ARG A 61 -3.57 33.99 -11.67
C ARG A 61 -4.76 33.24 -11.08
N ALA A 62 -4.60 32.69 -9.84
CA ALA A 62 -5.62 31.89 -9.21
C ALA A 62 -6.41 32.70 -8.19
N ASP A 63 -7.73 32.73 -8.35
CA ASP A 63 -8.67 33.30 -7.38
C ASP A 63 -9.18 32.25 -6.40
N VAL A 64 -9.13 30.97 -6.80
CA VAL A 64 -9.55 29.84 -5.99
C VAL A 64 -8.68 28.62 -6.25
N VAL A 65 -8.32 27.89 -5.20
CA VAL A 65 -7.76 26.55 -5.25
C VAL A 65 -8.77 25.56 -4.69
N PHE A 66 -8.89 24.39 -5.34
CA PHE A 66 -9.72 23.29 -4.88
C PHE A 66 -9.03 21.94 -5.15
N ALA A 67 -9.52 20.91 -4.49
CA ALA A 67 -8.98 19.57 -4.52
C ALA A 67 -10.09 18.52 -4.65
N SER A 68 -9.71 17.24 -4.75
CA SER A 68 -10.67 16.11 -4.77
C SER A 68 -11.41 15.95 -3.44
N HIS A 69 -10.86 16.49 -2.35
CA HIS A 69 -11.39 16.42 -0.99
C HIS A 69 -11.41 17.80 -0.35
N HIS A 70 -12.34 17.99 0.58
CA HIS A 70 -12.58 19.24 1.31
C HIS A 70 -13.11 20.37 0.41
N TRP A 71 -13.30 21.54 1.01
CA TRP A 71 -13.83 22.73 0.36
C TRP A 71 -12.73 23.58 -0.29
N PRO A 72 -13.11 24.49 -1.21
CA PRO A 72 -12.16 25.39 -1.86
C PRO A 72 -11.57 26.43 -0.90
N THR A 73 -10.39 26.94 -1.25
CA THR A 73 -9.76 28.11 -0.64
C THR A 73 -9.78 29.27 -1.63
N TRP A 74 -10.34 30.41 -1.21
CA TRP A 74 -10.51 31.60 -2.01
C TRP A 74 -9.55 32.71 -1.58
N GLY A 75 -9.07 33.47 -2.56
CA GLY A 75 -8.21 34.63 -2.38
C GLY A 75 -6.73 34.29 -2.39
N LYS A 76 -5.96 35.07 -3.15
CA LYS A 76 -4.56 34.84 -3.45
C LYS A 76 -3.71 34.60 -2.19
N ASP A 77 -3.81 35.48 -1.20
CA ASP A 77 -2.98 35.39 0.02
C ASP A 77 -3.26 34.08 0.80
N ARG A 78 -4.52 33.68 0.90
CA ARG A 78 -4.90 32.42 1.54
C ARG A 78 -4.46 31.20 0.74
N ILE A 79 -4.45 31.29 -0.59
CA ILE A 79 -3.96 30.22 -1.46
C ILE A 79 -2.46 30.05 -1.27
N VAL A 80 -1.70 31.16 -1.26
CA VAL A 80 -0.25 31.14 -1.00
C VAL A 80 0.03 30.53 0.36
N GLU A 81 -0.65 30.99 1.41
CA GLU A 81 -0.48 30.48 2.76
C GLU A 81 -0.76 28.96 2.83
N PHE A 82 -1.91 28.54 2.31
CA PHE A 82 -2.31 27.12 2.30
C PHE A 82 -1.29 26.23 1.59
N LEU A 83 -0.92 26.58 0.36
CA LEU A 83 0.02 25.76 -0.43
C LEU A 83 1.43 25.79 0.19
N SER A 84 1.85 26.91 0.76
CA SER A 84 3.14 27.04 1.43
C SER A 84 3.21 26.19 2.69
N LEU A 85 2.17 26.21 3.52
CA LEU A 85 2.13 25.37 4.73
C LEU A 85 2.07 23.87 4.40
N GLN A 86 1.35 23.47 3.33
CA GLN A 86 1.37 22.09 2.85
C GLN A 86 2.76 21.69 2.33
N ARG A 87 3.44 22.55 1.57
CA ARG A 87 4.82 22.34 1.13
C ARG A 87 5.77 22.17 2.31
N ASP A 88 5.71 23.09 3.27
CA ASP A 88 6.58 23.11 4.42
C ASP A 88 6.35 21.88 5.32
N LEU A 89 5.10 21.41 5.42
CA LEU A 89 4.73 20.21 6.14
C LEU A 89 5.47 18.97 5.58
N TYR A 90 5.41 18.73 4.26
CA TYR A 90 6.06 17.56 3.66
C TYR A 90 7.58 17.71 3.63
N SER A 91 8.12 18.92 3.41
CA SER A 91 9.56 19.19 3.53
C SER A 91 10.05 18.89 4.95
N TYR A 92 9.36 19.40 5.95
CA TYR A 92 9.75 19.20 7.35
C TYR A 92 9.73 17.74 7.77
N LEU A 93 8.65 17.03 7.44
CA LEU A 93 8.54 15.60 7.71
C LEU A 93 9.68 14.80 7.06
N HIS A 94 10.00 15.12 5.81
CA HIS A 94 11.10 14.48 5.08
C HIS A 94 12.45 14.81 5.71
N ASP A 95 12.79 16.09 5.80
CA ASP A 95 14.14 16.52 6.15
C ASP A 95 14.50 16.20 7.59
N GLN A 96 13.56 16.37 8.53
CA GLN A 96 13.81 16.04 9.94
C GLN A 96 13.86 14.53 10.17
N THR A 97 13.09 13.74 9.43
CA THR A 97 13.23 12.27 9.50
C THR A 97 14.61 11.84 9.01
N LEU A 98 15.08 12.35 7.86
CA LEU A 98 16.41 12.04 7.35
C LEU A 98 17.54 12.54 8.26
N ARG A 99 17.37 13.73 8.84
CA ARG A 99 18.35 14.27 9.80
C ARG A 99 18.56 13.33 10.98
N GLN A 100 17.46 12.81 11.56
CA GLN A 100 17.54 11.90 12.69
C GLN A 100 17.97 10.48 12.28
N LEU A 101 17.52 10.02 11.11
CA LEU A 101 18.01 8.76 10.51
C LEU A 101 19.55 8.78 10.36
N ASN A 102 20.12 9.88 9.86
CA ASN A 102 21.56 10.05 9.73
C ASN A 102 22.30 10.15 11.08
N GLN A 103 21.58 10.36 12.17
CA GLN A 103 22.08 10.28 13.55
C GLN A 103 21.98 8.86 14.14
N GLY A 104 21.43 7.90 13.39
CA GLY A 104 21.31 6.50 13.80
C GLY A 104 20.00 6.14 14.50
N PHE A 105 19.01 7.03 14.57
CA PHE A 105 17.71 6.71 15.15
C PHE A 105 16.87 5.84 14.19
N THR A 106 16.12 4.91 14.75
CA THR A 106 15.17 4.06 14.02
C THR A 106 13.87 4.83 13.71
N GLY A 107 13.10 4.33 12.75
CA GLY A 107 11.83 4.98 12.38
C GLY A 107 10.80 5.04 13.51
N ILE A 108 10.86 4.11 14.48
CA ILE A 108 9.99 4.11 15.66
C ILE A 108 10.42 5.20 16.63
N GLU A 109 11.71 5.29 16.94
CA GLU A 109 12.27 6.31 17.82
C GLU A 109 12.05 7.72 17.28
N ILE A 110 12.32 7.93 16.00
CA ILE A 110 12.06 9.22 15.35
C ILE A 110 10.57 9.58 15.45
N ALA A 111 9.67 8.63 15.18
CA ALA A 111 8.23 8.89 15.20
C ALA A 111 7.68 9.21 16.60
N GLU A 112 8.31 8.70 17.65
CA GLU A 112 7.91 8.95 19.05
C GLU A 112 8.31 10.36 19.51
N ASP A 113 9.50 10.82 19.14
CA ASP A 113 10.05 12.09 19.58
C ASP A 113 9.84 13.24 18.57
N PHE A 114 9.09 13.01 17.49
CA PHE A 114 8.96 13.98 16.41
C PHE A 114 8.11 15.17 16.80
N ALA A 115 8.73 16.34 16.94
CA ALA A 115 8.05 17.58 17.24
C ALA A 115 7.75 18.39 15.97
N MET A 116 6.53 18.92 15.87
CA MET A 116 6.11 19.78 14.76
C MET A 116 6.42 21.25 15.06
N PRO A 117 6.81 22.06 14.05
CA PRO A 117 6.94 23.50 14.22
C PRO A 117 5.60 24.12 14.63
N PRO A 118 5.58 25.12 15.55
CA PRO A 118 4.33 25.72 16.03
C PRO A 118 3.41 26.27 14.93
N ALA A 119 3.97 26.74 13.81
CA ALA A 119 3.19 27.24 12.70
C ALA A 119 2.43 26.13 11.98
N LEU A 120 3.06 24.96 11.80
CA LEU A 120 2.44 23.78 11.19
C LEU A 120 1.48 23.11 12.17
N ASP A 121 1.84 23.05 13.45
CA ASP A 121 1.01 22.47 14.50
C ASP A 121 -0.30 23.24 14.72
N LYS A 122 -0.29 24.55 14.53
CA LYS A 122 -1.50 25.38 14.60
C LYS A 122 -2.35 25.36 13.35
N ALA A 123 -1.79 24.93 12.20
CA ALA A 123 -2.51 24.91 10.94
C ALA A 123 -3.46 23.71 10.90
N TRP A 124 -4.76 23.93 11.10
CA TRP A 124 -5.76 22.86 11.17
C TRP A 124 -5.72 21.89 9.96
N HIS A 125 -5.37 22.40 8.80
CA HIS A 125 -5.23 21.59 7.58
C HIS A 125 -3.90 20.82 7.49
N ALA A 126 -3.01 20.93 8.46
CA ALA A 126 -1.79 20.13 8.59
C ALA A 126 -1.97 18.94 9.56
N HIS A 127 -3.17 18.75 10.12
CA HIS A 127 -3.49 17.65 11.01
C HIS A 127 -3.87 16.35 10.29
N GLY A 128 -3.76 15.25 11.02
CA GLY A 128 -3.84 13.89 10.50
C GLY A 128 -5.23 13.31 10.47
N TYR A 129 -6.05 13.63 9.50
CA TYR A 129 -7.33 12.95 9.29
C TYR A 129 -7.18 11.69 8.45
N TYR A 130 -6.17 11.64 7.57
CA TYR A 130 -5.90 10.54 6.64
C TYR A 130 -4.44 10.03 6.72
N GLY A 131 -3.59 10.71 7.41
CA GLY A 131 -2.24 10.37 7.82
C GLY A 131 -2.05 10.82 9.25
N SER A 132 -0.86 10.64 9.78
CA SER A 132 -0.39 11.23 11.02
C SER A 132 1.12 11.46 10.96
N VAL A 133 1.64 12.27 11.84
CA VAL A 133 3.09 12.51 11.93
C VAL A 133 3.82 11.18 12.12
N SER A 134 3.43 10.39 13.10
CA SER A 134 4.03 9.07 13.38
C SER A 134 3.98 8.12 12.18
N HIS A 135 2.84 8.07 11.46
CA HIS A 135 2.70 7.26 10.26
C HIS A 135 3.65 7.72 9.15
N ASN A 136 3.69 9.02 8.90
CA ASN A 136 4.48 9.58 7.81
C ASN A 136 5.98 9.51 8.06
N VAL A 137 6.43 9.73 9.30
CA VAL A 137 7.83 9.52 9.69
C VAL A 137 8.29 8.11 9.42
N LYS A 138 7.51 7.10 9.86
CA LYS A 138 7.79 5.68 9.58
C LYS A 138 7.78 5.38 8.07
N ALA A 139 6.91 6.03 7.31
CA ALA A 139 6.86 5.89 5.86
C ALA A 139 8.10 6.50 5.18
N VAL A 140 8.55 7.69 5.60
CA VAL A 140 9.81 8.29 5.11
C VAL A 140 10.98 7.39 5.43
N TYR A 141 11.09 6.92 6.68
CA TYR A 141 12.14 6.00 7.09
C TYR A 141 12.17 4.76 6.19
N GLN A 142 11.01 4.13 5.98
CA GLN A 142 10.90 2.94 5.12
C GLN A 142 11.30 3.22 3.67
N ARG A 143 11.03 4.41 3.14
CA ARG A 143 11.42 4.77 1.77
C ARG A 143 12.93 4.69 1.56
N TYR A 144 13.72 5.02 2.57
CA TYR A 144 15.19 5.07 2.48
C TYR A 144 15.87 3.82 3.04
N MET A 145 15.40 3.27 4.14
CA MET A 145 16.02 2.12 4.82
C MET A 145 15.35 0.78 4.49
N GLY A 146 14.11 0.79 3.98
CA GLY A 146 13.36 -0.43 3.76
C GLY A 146 12.90 -1.07 5.09
N TRP A 147 12.90 -2.40 5.14
CA TRP A 147 12.42 -3.17 6.29
C TRP A 147 13.43 -3.29 7.44
N PHE A 148 14.71 -3.10 7.16
CA PHE A 148 15.79 -3.30 8.14
C PHE A 148 16.11 -1.99 8.86
N ASP A 149 16.08 -2.03 10.18
CA ASP A 149 16.31 -0.87 11.05
C ASP A 149 17.76 -0.72 11.55
N GLY A 150 18.70 -1.52 11.03
CA GLY A 150 20.11 -1.51 11.42
C GLY A 150 20.45 -2.36 12.64
N ASN A 151 19.46 -2.92 13.35
CA ASN A 151 19.72 -3.77 14.50
C ASN A 151 20.02 -5.23 14.08
N PRO A 152 21.27 -5.74 14.29
CA PRO A 152 21.63 -7.11 13.90
C PRO A 152 20.73 -8.18 14.51
N GLY A 153 20.22 -7.97 15.71
CA GLY A 153 19.32 -8.91 16.40
C GLY A 153 17.96 -9.06 15.70
N ARG A 154 17.59 -8.12 14.83
CA ARG A 154 16.35 -8.14 14.04
C ARG A 154 16.54 -8.63 12.61
N LEU A 155 17.77 -8.95 12.20
CA LEU A 155 18.04 -9.36 10.83
C LEU A 155 17.42 -10.72 10.47
N TRP A 156 17.39 -11.65 11.45
CA TRP A 156 16.89 -13.00 11.26
C TRP A 156 16.00 -13.44 12.43
N GLN A 157 14.88 -12.77 12.59
CA GLN A 157 13.88 -13.08 13.61
C GLN A 157 13.10 -14.35 13.24
N HIS A 158 12.59 -15.05 14.27
CA HIS A 158 11.61 -16.07 14.03
C HIS A 158 10.30 -15.47 13.49
N PRO A 159 9.54 -16.20 12.64
CA PRO A 159 8.15 -15.83 12.32
C PRO A 159 7.31 -15.72 13.60
N PRO A 160 6.21 -14.92 13.60
CA PRO A 160 5.37 -14.72 14.78
C PRO A 160 4.89 -16.01 15.44
N GLU A 161 4.45 -16.99 14.63
CA GLU A 161 3.97 -18.31 15.13
C GLU A 161 5.05 -19.12 15.85
N ALA A 162 6.31 -18.88 15.49
CA ALA A 162 7.44 -19.54 16.17
C ALA A 162 8.00 -18.69 17.33
N ALA A 163 7.91 -17.36 17.25
CA ALA A 163 8.40 -16.45 18.28
C ALA A 163 7.47 -16.38 19.48
N ALA A 164 6.18 -16.24 19.26
CA ALA A 164 5.18 -15.96 20.30
C ALA A 164 5.13 -17.02 21.41
N PRO A 165 5.09 -18.35 21.12
CA PRO A 165 5.11 -19.34 22.17
C PRO A 165 6.35 -19.28 23.07
N ARG A 166 7.50 -18.85 22.52
CA ARG A 166 8.73 -18.67 23.30
C ARG A 166 8.65 -17.50 24.27
N TYR A 167 8.09 -16.36 23.79
CA TYR A 167 7.84 -15.19 24.64
C TYR A 167 6.83 -15.51 25.73
N VAL A 168 5.71 -16.13 25.37
CA VAL A 168 4.66 -16.53 26.32
C VAL A 168 5.21 -17.49 27.38
N ALA A 169 5.98 -18.50 27.00
CA ALA A 169 6.61 -19.41 27.94
C ALA A 169 7.59 -18.70 28.89
N ALA A 170 8.42 -17.78 28.36
CA ALA A 170 9.37 -17.01 29.16
C ALA A 170 8.68 -16.04 30.14
N MET A 171 7.47 -15.59 29.83
CA MET A 171 6.65 -14.73 30.70
C MET A 171 5.76 -15.49 31.69
N GLY A 172 5.84 -16.83 31.75
CA GLY A 172 5.11 -17.64 32.71
C GLY A 172 3.82 -18.27 32.22
N GLY A 173 3.59 -18.30 30.93
CA GLY A 173 2.43 -18.90 30.27
C GLY A 173 1.37 -17.89 29.84
N ILE A 174 0.39 -18.37 29.07
CA ILE A 174 -0.59 -17.49 28.38
C ILE A 174 -1.49 -16.77 29.40
N ASP A 175 -1.95 -17.45 30.45
CA ASP A 175 -2.79 -16.83 31.50
C ASP A 175 -2.06 -15.69 32.20
N LYS A 176 -0.74 -15.85 32.45
CA LYS A 176 0.06 -14.80 33.05
C LYS A 176 0.26 -13.61 32.12
N VAL A 177 0.42 -13.86 30.83
CA VAL A 177 0.50 -12.80 29.80
C VAL A 177 -0.81 -12.01 29.74
N VAL A 178 -1.95 -12.69 29.77
CA VAL A 178 -3.28 -12.05 29.78
C VAL A 178 -3.49 -11.23 31.07
N GLU A 179 -3.07 -11.74 32.22
CA GLU A 179 -3.13 -11.00 33.51
C GLU A 179 -2.31 -9.68 33.40
N ILE A 180 -1.08 -9.75 32.92
CA ILE A 180 -0.22 -8.57 32.78
C ILE A 180 -0.81 -7.59 31.73
N ALA A 181 -1.37 -8.11 30.63
CA ALA A 181 -2.03 -7.30 29.62
C ALA A 181 -3.28 -6.60 30.18
N GLN A 182 -4.05 -7.27 31.03
CA GLN A 182 -5.20 -6.65 31.71
C GLN A 182 -4.77 -5.51 32.63
N GLN A 183 -3.68 -5.69 33.37
CA GLN A 183 -3.14 -4.61 34.22
C GLN A 183 -2.72 -3.41 33.35
N ALA A 184 -2.00 -3.64 32.24
CA ALA A 184 -1.61 -2.58 31.30
C ALA A 184 -2.83 -1.87 30.69
N PHE A 185 -3.88 -2.62 30.36
CA PHE A 185 -5.14 -2.07 29.87
C PHE A 185 -5.81 -1.16 30.91
N ASP A 186 -5.89 -1.61 32.17
CA ASP A 186 -6.49 -0.85 33.27
C ASP A 186 -5.70 0.43 33.59
N GLU A 187 -4.38 0.41 33.38
CA GLU A 187 -3.50 1.57 33.51
C GLU A 187 -3.54 2.51 32.28
N GLY A 188 -4.21 2.11 31.19
CA GLY A 188 -4.30 2.87 29.94
C GLY A 188 -3.11 2.71 28.99
N ASP A 189 -2.18 1.80 29.28
CA ASP A 189 -1.08 1.46 28.37
C ASP A 189 -1.54 0.42 27.32
N PHE A 190 -2.45 0.86 26.46
CA PHE A 190 -3.01 0.01 25.41
C PHE A 190 -1.97 -0.47 24.40
N ARG A 191 -0.88 0.25 24.20
CA ARG A 191 0.20 -0.15 23.29
C ARG A 191 0.94 -1.38 23.85
N TRP A 192 1.21 -1.40 25.13
CA TRP A 192 1.84 -2.53 25.79
C TRP A 192 0.88 -3.72 25.91
N ALA A 193 -0.37 -3.47 26.30
CA ALA A 193 -1.41 -4.50 26.30
C ALA A 193 -1.53 -5.18 24.92
N ALA A 194 -1.60 -4.41 23.84
CA ALA A 194 -1.65 -4.94 22.47
C ALA A 194 -0.42 -5.80 22.14
N THR A 195 0.78 -5.39 22.54
CA THR A 195 2.01 -6.15 22.30
C THR A 195 1.98 -7.51 22.97
N LEU A 196 1.53 -7.56 24.23
CA LEU A 196 1.41 -8.81 24.98
C LEU A 196 0.36 -9.74 24.39
N LEU A 197 -0.79 -9.19 24.05
CA LEU A 197 -1.92 -9.94 23.52
C LEU A 197 -1.68 -10.45 22.09
N ASP A 198 -0.88 -9.75 21.29
CA ASP A 198 -0.41 -10.25 20.01
C ASP A 198 0.36 -11.56 20.17
N HIS A 199 1.29 -11.63 21.13
CA HIS A 199 1.98 -12.87 21.45
C HIS A 199 1.04 -13.96 22.01
N ALA A 200 0.03 -13.60 22.80
CA ALA A 200 -0.94 -14.56 23.32
C ALA A 200 -1.75 -15.19 22.16
N ILE A 201 -2.26 -14.40 21.23
CA ILE A 201 -3.06 -14.87 20.09
C ILE A 201 -2.23 -15.71 19.11
N PHE A 202 -0.99 -15.33 18.81
CA PHE A 202 -0.11 -16.17 18.01
C PHE A 202 0.33 -17.45 18.71
N THR A 203 0.13 -17.57 20.01
CA THR A 203 0.39 -18.80 20.79
C THR A 203 -0.84 -19.71 20.81
N ASP A 204 -2.01 -19.14 21.04
CA ASP A 204 -3.31 -19.83 21.04
C ASP A 204 -4.41 -18.88 20.55
N GLU A 205 -4.78 -19.02 19.29
CA GLU A 205 -5.81 -18.20 18.63
C GLU A 205 -7.22 -18.39 19.21
N ASN A 206 -7.45 -19.49 19.97
CA ASN A 206 -8.73 -19.82 20.56
C ASN A 206 -8.84 -19.46 22.04
N HIS A 207 -7.83 -18.82 22.62
CA HIS A 207 -7.88 -18.41 24.03
C HIS A 207 -8.87 -17.25 24.24
N ASP A 208 -10.07 -17.55 24.75
CA ASP A 208 -11.19 -16.59 24.83
C ASP A 208 -10.82 -15.29 25.56
N GLY A 209 -10.13 -15.38 26.73
CA GLY A 209 -9.73 -14.21 27.50
C GLY A 209 -8.75 -13.29 26.74
N ALA A 210 -7.79 -13.87 26.03
CA ALA A 210 -6.86 -13.10 25.21
C ALA A 210 -7.57 -12.43 24.03
N ARG A 211 -8.46 -13.14 23.33
CA ARG A 211 -9.25 -12.61 22.21
C ARG A 211 -10.10 -11.42 22.62
N GLN A 212 -10.86 -11.56 23.70
CA GLN A 212 -11.74 -10.51 24.18
C GLN A 212 -10.95 -9.27 24.60
N LEU A 213 -9.93 -9.44 25.44
CA LEU A 213 -9.10 -8.32 25.90
C LEU A 213 -8.35 -7.65 24.75
N TYR A 214 -7.88 -8.43 23.75
CA TYR A 214 -7.22 -7.85 22.60
C TYR A 214 -8.17 -7.03 21.74
N ALA A 215 -9.39 -7.53 21.51
CA ALA A 215 -10.41 -6.76 20.80
C ALA A 215 -10.73 -5.43 21.51
N ASP A 216 -10.90 -5.46 22.83
CA ASP A 216 -11.16 -4.27 23.64
C ASP A 216 -9.96 -3.30 23.60
N THR A 217 -8.74 -3.83 23.65
CA THR A 217 -7.50 -3.04 23.54
C THR A 217 -7.39 -2.35 22.17
N LEU A 218 -7.68 -3.07 21.09
CA LEU A 218 -7.66 -2.51 19.75
C LEU A 218 -8.72 -1.41 19.57
N GLU A 219 -9.89 -1.53 20.19
CA GLU A 219 -10.89 -0.46 20.21
C GLU A 219 -10.39 0.80 20.90
N GLN A 220 -9.70 0.68 22.03
CA GLN A 220 -9.12 1.84 22.71
C GLN A 220 -8.05 2.53 21.85
N LEU A 221 -7.19 1.76 21.20
CA LEU A 221 -6.22 2.28 20.22
C LEU A 221 -6.90 2.94 19.03
N ALA A 222 -8.03 2.41 18.58
CA ALA A 222 -8.81 3.00 17.50
C ALA A 222 -9.39 4.36 17.89
N TYR A 223 -9.99 4.46 19.07
CA TYR A 223 -10.59 5.71 19.56
C TYR A 223 -9.56 6.80 19.82
N GLY A 224 -8.33 6.43 20.21
CA GLY A 224 -7.20 7.35 20.34
C GLY A 224 -6.49 7.70 19.04
N SER A 225 -6.83 7.07 17.91
CA SER A 225 -6.13 7.30 16.65
C SER A 225 -6.54 8.60 15.97
N GLU A 226 -5.57 9.48 15.69
CA GLU A 226 -5.75 10.70 14.91
C GLU A 226 -6.18 10.40 13.47
N THR A 227 -5.61 9.37 12.86
CA THR A 227 -5.87 9.01 11.46
C THR A 227 -6.93 7.92 11.31
N ALA A 228 -7.90 8.14 10.43
CA ALA A 228 -8.97 7.18 10.15
C ALA A 228 -8.43 5.84 9.61
N THR A 229 -7.29 5.82 8.93
CA THR A 229 -6.70 4.57 8.44
C THR A 229 -6.27 3.66 9.58
N TRP A 230 -5.59 4.17 10.59
CA TRP A 230 -5.23 3.38 11.77
C TRP A 230 -6.47 2.95 12.56
N ARG A 231 -7.39 3.91 12.79
CA ARG A 231 -8.67 3.60 13.45
C ARG A 231 -9.37 2.41 12.79
N ASN A 232 -9.48 2.42 11.48
CA ASN A 232 -10.16 1.35 10.75
C ASN A 232 -9.42 0.01 10.84
N PHE A 233 -8.08 0.01 10.83
CA PHE A 233 -7.31 -1.22 11.04
C PHE A 233 -7.52 -1.80 12.43
N PHE A 234 -7.47 -0.98 13.47
CA PHE A 234 -7.72 -1.43 14.84
C PHE A 234 -9.16 -1.95 15.00
N LEU A 235 -10.17 -1.23 14.49
CA LEU A 235 -11.57 -1.67 14.57
C LEU A 235 -11.83 -2.95 13.76
N ALA A 236 -11.23 -3.08 12.58
CA ALA A 236 -11.32 -4.31 11.79
C ALA A 236 -10.70 -5.48 12.54
N GLY A 237 -9.51 -5.30 13.13
CA GLY A 237 -8.88 -6.33 13.95
C GLY A 237 -9.71 -6.73 15.18
N ALA A 238 -10.33 -5.75 15.85
CA ALA A 238 -11.24 -6.04 16.96
C ALA A 238 -12.47 -6.85 16.52
N THR A 239 -13.05 -6.51 15.37
CA THR A 239 -14.17 -7.25 14.79
C THR A 239 -13.77 -8.67 14.40
N GLU A 240 -12.62 -8.85 13.74
CA GLU A 240 -12.12 -10.17 13.36
C GLU A 240 -11.83 -11.07 14.58
N LEU A 241 -11.32 -10.51 15.67
CA LEU A 241 -11.13 -11.25 16.91
C LEU A 241 -12.45 -11.73 17.52
N ARG A 242 -13.53 -10.97 17.42
CA ARG A 242 -14.85 -11.33 17.99
C ARG A 242 -15.65 -12.24 17.07
N ASP A 243 -15.74 -11.88 15.81
CA ASP A 243 -16.72 -12.42 14.86
C ASP A 243 -16.08 -13.27 13.77
N GLY A 244 -14.75 -13.31 13.71
CA GLY A 244 -14.00 -13.96 12.61
C GLY A 244 -13.83 -13.07 11.39
N ASN A 245 -13.16 -13.59 10.38
CA ASN A 245 -12.87 -12.85 9.15
C ASN A 245 -14.16 -12.60 8.35
N PHE A 246 -14.52 -11.33 8.17
CA PHE A 246 -15.71 -10.91 7.41
C PHE A 246 -15.45 -10.72 5.91
N GLY A 247 -14.21 -10.99 5.44
CA GLY A 247 -13.81 -10.89 4.05
C GLY A 247 -13.80 -9.46 3.51
N THR A 248 -13.67 -9.35 2.20
CA THR A 248 -13.71 -8.07 1.48
C THR A 248 -14.91 -8.06 0.54
N PRO A 249 -15.93 -7.24 0.78
CA PRO A 249 -17.12 -7.20 -0.08
C PRO A 249 -16.85 -6.54 -1.45
N THR A 250 -15.70 -5.88 -1.61
CA THR A 250 -15.35 -5.17 -2.84
C THR A 250 -14.61 -6.08 -3.80
N GLN A 251 -15.13 -6.25 -5.00
CA GLN A 251 -14.39 -6.90 -6.09
C GLN A 251 -13.33 -5.93 -6.63
N THR A 252 -12.07 -6.28 -6.43
CA THR A 252 -10.92 -5.51 -6.94
C THR A 252 -10.54 -5.90 -8.37
N ALA A 253 -11.04 -7.02 -8.88
CA ALA A 253 -10.82 -7.50 -10.24
C ALA A 253 -12.18 -7.65 -10.95
N SER A 254 -12.55 -6.68 -11.77
CA SER A 254 -13.71 -6.77 -12.66
C SER A 254 -13.27 -7.07 -14.09
N THR A 255 -14.13 -7.72 -14.85
CA THR A 255 -13.87 -8.00 -16.29
C THR A 255 -13.60 -6.70 -17.07
N SER A 256 -14.27 -5.60 -16.70
CA SER A 256 -14.06 -4.29 -17.32
C SER A 256 -12.67 -3.70 -17.01
N MET A 257 -12.16 -3.87 -15.79
CA MET A 257 -10.78 -3.47 -15.45
C MET A 257 -9.76 -4.35 -16.17
N ALA A 258 -9.97 -5.66 -16.15
CA ALA A 258 -9.09 -6.61 -16.84
C ALA A 258 -9.02 -6.34 -18.35
N ALA A 259 -10.10 -5.91 -18.98
CA ALA A 259 -10.13 -5.52 -20.38
C ALA A 259 -9.28 -4.28 -20.71
N GLN A 260 -8.95 -3.45 -19.74
CA GLN A 260 -8.07 -2.28 -19.93
C GLN A 260 -6.57 -2.61 -19.81
N LEU A 261 -6.22 -3.74 -19.21
CA LEU A 261 -4.82 -4.15 -19.10
C LEU A 261 -4.19 -4.37 -20.47
N THR A 262 -2.91 -4.03 -20.61
CA THR A 262 -2.12 -4.44 -21.79
C THR A 262 -1.85 -5.95 -21.75
N PRO A 263 -1.51 -6.60 -22.87
CA PRO A 263 -1.07 -8.00 -22.84
C PRO A 263 0.07 -8.25 -21.86
N GLU A 264 1.05 -7.33 -21.80
CA GLU A 264 2.18 -7.42 -20.89
C GLU A 264 1.72 -7.39 -19.41
N GLN A 265 0.82 -6.47 -19.05
CA GLN A 265 0.26 -6.43 -17.70
C GLN A 265 -0.53 -7.69 -17.35
N MET A 266 -1.23 -8.30 -18.32
CA MET A 266 -1.90 -9.59 -18.11
C MET A 266 -0.88 -10.70 -17.85
N PHE A 267 0.22 -10.74 -18.61
CA PHE A 267 1.29 -11.71 -18.37
C PHE A 267 1.98 -11.49 -17.02
N ASP A 268 2.18 -10.25 -16.60
CA ASP A 268 2.69 -9.95 -15.26
C ASP A 268 1.77 -10.50 -14.15
N VAL A 269 0.45 -10.36 -14.30
CA VAL A 269 -0.54 -10.95 -13.38
C VAL A 269 -0.47 -12.48 -13.38
N LEU A 270 -0.33 -13.10 -14.54
CA LEU A 270 -0.16 -14.56 -14.65
C LEU A 270 1.16 -15.01 -14.01
N ALA A 271 2.25 -14.27 -14.23
CA ALA A 271 3.56 -14.60 -13.67
C ALA A 271 3.55 -14.65 -12.13
N ILE A 272 2.89 -13.70 -11.47
CA ILE A 272 2.77 -13.70 -10.00
C ILE A 272 1.78 -14.78 -9.49
N SER A 273 0.96 -15.36 -10.37
CA SER A 273 0.01 -16.43 -10.02
C SER A 273 0.62 -17.82 -10.12
N VAL A 274 1.80 -17.97 -10.72
CA VAL A 274 2.49 -19.25 -10.84
C VAL A 274 2.86 -19.80 -9.48
N ASN A 275 2.43 -21.02 -9.18
CA ASN A 275 2.91 -21.75 -8.02
C ASN A 275 4.30 -22.31 -8.33
N GLY A 276 5.35 -21.57 -7.98
CA GLY A 276 6.74 -21.91 -8.27
C GLY A 276 7.11 -23.36 -7.90
N PRO A 277 6.92 -23.79 -6.65
CA PRO A 277 7.21 -25.18 -6.24
C PRO A 277 6.54 -26.26 -7.08
N ARG A 278 5.33 -26.04 -7.57
CA ARG A 278 4.64 -27.00 -8.45
C ARG A 278 5.10 -26.94 -9.90
N ALA A 279 5.79 -25.86 -10.28
CA ALA A 279 6.23 -25.58 -11.64
C ALA A 279 7.76 -25.72 -11.82
N TRP A 280 8.51 -26.22 -10.84
CA TRP A 280 9.98 -26.30 -10.90
C TRP A 280 10.50 -27.15 -12.05
N ASP A 281 9.82 -28.27 -12.34
CA ASP A 281 10.24 -29.24 -13.35
C ASP A 281 9.62 -28.98 -14.73
N LEU A 282 8.81 -27.91 -14.87
CA LEU A 282 8.22 -27.56 -16.14
C LEU A 282 9.25 -26.87 -17.06
N ASP A 283 9.22 -27.23 -18.34
CA ASP A 283 9.91 -26.52 -19.41
C ASP A 283 8.94 -26.35 -20.58
N ILE A 284 8.17 -25.28 -20.53
CA ILE A 284 7.04 -25.01 -21.42
C ILE A 284 7.32 -23.76 -22.22
N ALA A 285 7.07 -23.80 -23.54
CA ALA A 285 7.09 -22.63 -24.41
C ALA A 285 5.80 -22.59 -25.24
N ILE A 286 5.07 -21.47 -25.13
CA ILE A 286 3.79 -21.23 -25.80
C ILE A 286 3.90 -19.93 -26.59
N ASP A 287 3.51 -19.93 -27.84
CA ASP A 287 3.34 -18.73 -28.65
C ASP A 287 1.89 -18.27 -28.58
N ILE A 288 1.67 -17.01 -28.25
CA ILE A 288 0.34 -16.39 -28.18
C ILE A 288 0.24 -15.29 -29.23
N THR A 289 -0.79 -15.38 -30.06
CA THR A 289 -1.14 -14.36 -31.06
C THR A 289 -2.44 -13.68 -30.67
N PHE A 290 -2.41 -12.38 -30.50
CA PHE A 290 -3.61 -11.54 -30.35
C PHE A 290 -4.02 -11.04 -31.74
N LEU A 291 -5.18 -11.51 -32.23
CA LEU A 291 -5.63 -11.22 -33.59
C LEU A 291 -6.11 -9.77 -33.76
N ASP A 292 -6.67 -9.18 -32.70
CA ASP A 292 -7.15 -7.79 -32.67
C ASP A 292 -6.04 -6.74 -32.80
N THR A 293 -4.85 -7.06 -32.29
CA THR A 293 -3.68 -6.16 -32.30
C THR A 293 -2.56 -6.63 -33.23
N ALA A 294 -2.72 -7.79 -33.84
CA ALA A 294 -1.70 -8.47 -34.65
C ALA A 294 -0.34 -8.57 -33.92
N THR A 295 -0.38 -8.83 -32.62
CA THR A 295 0.82 -8.94 -31.75
C THR A 295 1.06 -10.37 -31.34
N ASN A 296 2.33 -10.77 -31.33
CA ASN A 296 2.75 -12.12 -30.98
C ASN A 296 3.70 -12.08 -29.79
N TYR A 297 3.48 -13.00 -28.85
CA TYR A 297 4.31 -13.18 -27.67
C TYR A 297 4.69 -14.63 -27.51
N ARG A 298 5.89 -14.87 -27.03
CA ARG A 298 6.29 -16.16 -26.47
C ARG A 298 6.27 -16.08 -24.96
N ILE A 299 5.54 -16.99 -24.34
CA ILE A 299 5.57 -17.26 -22.91
C ILE A 299 6.44 -18.49 -22.70
N THR A 300 7.31 -18.46 -21.70
CA THR A 300 8.03 -19.62 -21.23
C THR A 300 7.82 -19.79 -19.73
N VAL A 301 7.56 -21.04 -19.30
CA VAL A 301 7.52 -21.41 -17.90
C VAL A 301 8.65 -22.40 -17.66
N ARG A 302 9.65 -21.99 -16.89
CA ARG A 302 10.82 -22.80 -16.57
C ARG A 302 11.36 -22.44 -15.19
N ASN A 303 11.81 -23.42 -14.44
CA ASN A 303 12.31 -23.23 -13.07
C ASN A 303 11.28 -22.53 -12.16
N GLY A 304 9.98 -22.76 -12.38
CA GLY A 304 8.92 -22.13 -11.61
C GLY A 304 8.65 -20.65 -11.95
N VAL A 305 9.23 -20.13 -13.04
CA VAL A 305 9.10 -18.72 -13.44
C VAL A 305 8.44 -18.60 -14.80
N LEU A 306 7.42 -17.76 -14.92
CA LEU A 306 6.84 -17.35 -16.19
C LEU A 306 7.53 -16.07 -16.66
N VAL A 307 8.10 -16.12 -17.86
CA VAL A 307 8.61 -14.94 -18.56
C VAL A 307 8.01 -14.83 -19.95
N TYR A 308 7.92 -13.63 -20.48
CA TYR A 308 7.34 -13.38 -21.80
C TYR A 308 8.16 -12.39 -22.62
N ARG A 309 8.03 -12.45 -23.92
CA ARG A 309 8.64 -11.50 -24.86
C ARG A 309 7.84 -11.40 -26.15
N LYS A 310 7.88 -10.25 -26.81
CA LYS A 310 7.38 -10.12 -28.17
C LYS A 310 8.23 -10.95 -29.12
N VAL A 311 7.58 -11.61 -30.07
CA VAL A 311 8.22 -12.42 -31.09
C VAL A 311 7.59 -12.14 -32.45
N PRO A 312 8.31 -12.38 -33.58
CA PRO A 312 7.70 -12.37 -34.90
C PRO A 312 6.60 -13.42 -35.03
N ALA A 313 5.66 -13.21 -35.94
CA ALA A 313 4.73 -14.29 -36.30
C ALA A 313 5.51 -15.53 -36.77
N ASN A 314 5.09 -16.69 -36.35
CA ASN A 314 5.76 -17.96 -36.68
C ASN A 314 7.22 -18.08 -36.20
N ALA A 315 7.52 -17.60 -34.99
CA ALA A 315 8.86 -17.68 -34.42
C ALA A 315 9.45 -19.10 -34.24
N GLY A 316 8.66 -20.14 -34.50
CA GLY A 316 9.06 -21.56 -34.45
C GLY A 316 9.40 -22.05 -33.03
N THR A 317 9.50 -23.37 -32.84
CA THR A 317 9.99 -24.01 -31.58
C THR A 317 9.13 -23.87 -30.33
N ALA A 318 7.92 -23.33 -30.37
CA ALA A 318 6.96 -23.46 -29.27
C ALA A 318 6.30 -24.84 -29.27
N GLN A 319 5.98 -25.35 -28.08
CA GLN A 319 5.26 -26.62 -27.93
C GLN A 319 3.79 -26.48 -28.34
N ALA A 320 3.22 -25.29 -28.09
CA ALA A 320 1.88 -24.93 -28.53
C ALA A 320 1.85 -23.49 -29.07
N THR A 321 0.89 -23.24 -29.97
CA THR A 321 0.55 -21.89 -30.42
C THR A 321 -0.92 -21.64 -30.16
N VAL A 322 -1.22 -20.52 -29.53
CA VAL A 322 -2.57 -20.10 -29.18
C VAL A 322 -2.91 -18.81 -29.92
N GLN A 323 -4.01 -18.82 -30.68
CA GLN A 323 -4.56 -17.62 -31.30
C GLN A 323 -5.77 -17.15 -30.51
N LEU A 324 -5.76 -15.91 -30.08
CA LEU A 324 -6.81 -15.28 -29.27
C LEU A 324 -7.46 -14.16 -30.09
N ALA A 325 -8.78 -14.20 -30.25
CA ALA A 325 -9.51 -13.14 -30.96
C ALA A 325 -9.28 -11.77 -30.30
N THR A 326 -9.18 -11.72 -28.98
CA THR A 326 -8.89 -10.53 -28.23
C THR A 326 -8.06 -10.87 -26.99
N LYS A 327 -7.34 -9.88 -26.43
CA LYS A 327 -6.53 -10.05 -25.22
C LYS A 327 -7.32 -10.55 -24.00
N VAL A 328 -8.61 -10.21 -23.90
CA VAL A 328 -9.46 -10.65 -22.76
C VAL A 328 -9.62 -12.18 -22.72
N ARG A 329 -9.50 -12.86 -23.88
CA ARG A 329 -9.54 -14.33 -23.97
C ARG A 329 -8.39 -15.02 -23.23
N LEU A 330 -7.29 -14.31 -22.98
CA LEU A 330 -6.20 -14.83 -22.15
C LEU A 330 -6.67 -15.16 -20.73
N LEU A 331 -7.59 -14.37 -20.19
CA LEU A 331 -8.13 -14.62 -18.84
C LEU A 331 -9.03 -15.86 -18.77
N THR A 332 -9.82 -16.11 -19.82
CA THR A 332 -10.65 -17.33 -19.89
C THR A 332 -9.78 -18.57 -20.06
N LEU A 333 -8.73 -18.47 -20.87
CA LEU A 333 -7.74 -19.55 -21.01
C LEU A 333 -7.03 -19.83 -19.67
N ALA A 334 -6.58 -18.80 -18.98
CA ALA A 334 -5.93 -18.93 -17.67
C ALA A 334 -6.87 -19.51 -16.59
N ALA A 335 -8.19 -19.36 -16.75
CA ALA A 335 -9.20 -19.98 -15.90
C ALA A 335 -9.51 -21.44 -16.29
N GLY A 336 -8.81 -22.01 -17.28
CA GLY A 336 -8.97 -23.38 -17.73
C GLY A 336 -10.07 -23.60 -18.78
N ASP A 337 -10.65 -22.52 -19.34
CA ASP A 337 -11.65 -22.62 -20.42
C ASP A 337 -10.97 -22.66 -21.79
N ASN A 338 -10.66 -23.88 -22.25
CA ASN A 338 -9.99 -24.12 -23.52
C ASN A 338 -10.98 -24.26 -24.70
N ALA A 339 -12.28 -24.14 -24.45
CA ALA A 339 -13.34 -24.35 -25.45
C ALA A 339 -14.07 -23.07 -25.88
N SER A 340 -13.68 -21.94 -25.34
CA SER A 340 -14.32 -20.64 -25.61
C SER A 340 -14.22 -20.24 -27.09
N PRO A 341 -15.29 -19.68 -27.69
CA PRO A 341 -15.24 -19.14 -29.06
C PRO A 341 -14.15 -18.07 -29.22
N GLY A 342 -13.40 -18.13 -30.32
CA GLY A 342 -12.30 -17.20 -30.60
C GLY A 342 -10.97 -17.57 -29.95
N LEU A 343 -10.82 -18.83 -29.57
CA LEU A 343 -9.59 -19.48 -29.15
C LEU A 343 -9.25 -20.59 -30.15
N GLU A 344 -8.07 -20.56 -30.73
CA GLU A 344 -7.52 -21.62 -31.55
C GLU A 344 -6.19 -22.07 -30.97
N ILE A 345 -6.06 -23.40 -30.77
CA ILE A 345 -4.85 -24.02 -30.22
C ILE A 345 -4.28 -24.99 -31.28
N THR A 346 -2.99 -24.87 -31.54
CA THR A 346 -2.23 -25.78 -32.39
C THR A 346 -0.98 -26.28 -31.63
N GLY A 347 -0.57 -27.51 -31.90
CA GLY A 347 0.53 -28.15 -31.17
C GLY A 347 0.06 -28.94 -29.98
N ASP A 348 0.87 -29.05 -28.95
CA ASP A 348 0.57 -29.81 -27.73
C ASP A 348 -0.36 -29.02 -26.80
N ALA A 349 -1.66 -29.33 -26.85
CA ALA A 349 -2.63 -28.67 -25.95
C ALA A 349 -2.49 -29.09 -24.47
N GLY A 350 -1.72 -30.13 -24.18
CA GLY A 350 -1.48 -30.62 -22.82
C GLY A 350 -0.57 -29.69 -21.99
N VAL A 351 0.08 -28.69 -22.62
CA VAL A 351 0.95 -27.74 -21.96
C VAL A 351 0.21 -26.45 -21.54
N LEU A 352 -1.08 -26.33 -21.85
CA LEU A 352 -1.95 -25.22 -21.45
C LEU A 352 -2.69 -25.57 -20.18
#